data_f0cf2552f675627cca793af227e08ae8
#
_entry.id   f0cf2552f675627cca793af227e08ae8
#
_cell.length_a   1.000
_cell.length_b   1.000
_cell.length_c   1.000
_cell.angle_alpha   90.00
_cell.angle_beta   90.00
_cell.angle_gamma   90.00
#
_symmetry.space_group_name_H-M   'P 1'
#
loop_
_entity.id
_entity.type
_entity.pdbx_description
1 polymer ?
#
loop_
_entity_poly.entity_id
_entity_poly.type
_entity_poly.pdbx_seq_one_letter_code
_entity_poly.pdbx_strand_id
1 'polypeptide(L)'
;MDPPSACFKAPRAVAPTVRVERKKRKVYQSMAQTYAGQKRIRKFYGKIREVLEMPNLIEVQKSSYDLFLKSGDQDTPLEGEGIKGVFQSVFPIKDFNETSVLEFVKYELEAPKFDVEECQSRDLTYAAPLKVTLRLIVFDVDEDTGAKSVKDIKEQDVFMGDMPLMTPNGTFIVNGTERVIVSQMHRSPGVFFDHDKGKTHSSGKLLFACRIIPY
;
A
#
# COMPACT_ATOMS: atom_id res chain seq x y z
N MET A 1 8.46 -40.09 -47.49
CA MET A 1 9.47 -39.02 -47.72
C MET A 1 8.94 -37.74 -47.10
N ASP A 2 9.26 -37.58 -45.85
CA ASP A 2 8.86 -36.39 -45.08
C ASP A 2 10.04 -35.43 -44.98
N PRO A 3 9.85 -34.11 -45.16
CA PRO A 3 10.91 -33.12 -45.02
C PRO A 3 11.14 -32.76 -43.54
N PRO A 4 12.35 -32.47 -43.13
CA PRO A 4 12.69 -32.22 -41.74
C PRO A 4 12.25 -30.79 -41.30
N SER A 5 11.60 -30.75 -40.18
CA SER A 5 11.25 -29.53 -39.44
C SER A 5 12.51 -28.79 -38.93
N ALA A 6 12.78 -27.64 -39.51
CA ALA A 6 13.83 -26.74 -39.07
C ALA A 6 13.37 -26.00 -37.79
N CYS A 7 13.98 -26.37 -36.68
CA CYS A 7 13.81 -25.68 -35.40
C CYS A 7 14.59 -24.35 -35.40
N PHE A 8 13.92 -23.22 -35.59
CA PHE A 8 14.52 -21.90 -35.45
C PHE A 8 14.74 -21.59 -33.94
N LYS A 9 15.99 -21.72 -33.52
CA LYS A 9 16.43 -21.17 -32.22
C LYS A 9 16.61 -19.67 -32.34
N ALA A 10 15.76 -18.91 -31.66
CA ALA A 10 15.93 -17.48 -31.48
C ALA A 10 17.24 -17.16 -30.74
N PRO A 11 18.00 -16.14 -31.15
CA PRO A 11 19.21 -15.74 -30.44
C PRO A 11 18.85 -15.12 -29.09
N ARG A 12 19.45 -15.65 -28.01
CA ARG A 12 19.41 -15.04 -26.69
C ARG A 12 20.05 -13.67 -26.76
N ALA A 13 19.28 -12.63 -26.50
CA ALA A 13 19.79 -11.29 -26.28
C ALA A 13 20.66 -11.29 -25.02
N VAL A 14 21.97 -11.14 -25.21
CA VAL A 14 22.91 -10.90 -24.12
C VAL A 14 22.75 -9.44 -23.71
N ALA A 15 22.23 -9.22 -22.52
CA ALA A 15 22.17 -7.87 -21.92
C ALA A 15 23.61 -7.37 -21.72
N PRO A 16 23.90 -6.10 -22.09
CA PRO A 16 25.23 -5.55 -21.87
C PRO A 16 25.45 -5.37 -20.36
N THR A 17 26.37 -6.14 -19.80
CA THR A 17 26.87 -5.95 -18.44
C THR A 17 27.62 -4.64 -18.40
N VAL A 18 26.97 -3.59 -17.92
CA VAL A 18 27.63 -2.32 -17.64
C VAL A 18 28.58 -2.56 -16.47
N ARG A 19 29.85 -2.76 -16.81
CA ARG A 19 30.96 -2.85 -15.84
C ARG A 19 31.21 -1.44 -15.30
N VAL A 20 30.57 -1.10 -14.18
CA VAL A 20 30.87 0.14 -13.47
C VAL A 20 32.26 0.01 -12.89
N GLU A 21 33.25 0.58 -13.59
CA GLU A 21 34.59 0.77 -13.05
C GLU A 21 34.51 1.74 -11.87
N ARG A 22 34.56 1.19 -10.65
CA ARG A 22 34.76 1.98 -9.44
C ARG A 22 36.16 2.58 -9.50
N LYS A 23 36.26 3.82 -9.97
CA LYS A 23 37.47 4.63 -9.79
C LYS A 23 37.75 4.73 -8.30
N LYS A 24 38.82 4.05 -7.86
CA LYS A 24 39.37 4.21 -6.50
C LYS A 24 39.80 5.65 -6.33
N ARG A 25 38.97 6.47 -5.71
CA ARG A 25 39.37 7.84 -5.32
C ARG A 25 40.40 7.73 -4.21
N LYS A 26 41.59 8.22 -4.49
CA LYS A 26 42.65 8.36 -3.48
C LYS A 26 42.16 9.28 -2.36
N VAL A 27 42.02 8.72 -1.17
CA VAL A 27 41.72 9.51 0.04
C VAL A 27 42.97 10.32 0.38
N TYR A 28 42.94 11.58 0.10
CA TYR A 28 43.99 12.51 0.57
C TYR A 28 43.75 12.78 2.05
N GLN A 29 44.53 12.12 2.90
CA GLN A 29 44.69 12.52 4.30
C GLN A 29 45.64 13.69 4.35
N SER A 30 45.14 14.91 4.47
CA SER A 30 45.98 16.04 4.79
C SER A 30 46.28 16.06 6.29
N MET A 31 47.49 15.69 6.66
CA MET A 31 47.99 15.86 8.02
C MET A 31 48.46 17.30 8.20
N ALA A 32 47.73 18.09 8.95
CA ALA A 32 48.24 19.39 9.43
C ALA A 32 49.00 19.17 10.72
N GLN A 33 50.31 19.51 10.73
CA GLN A 33 51.14 19.53 11.93
C GLN A 33 50.84 20.80 12.74
N THR A 34 50.59 20.65 14.02
CA THR A 34 50.42 21.76 14.95
C THR A 34 51.66 21.92 15.85
N TYR A 35 51.92 23.15 16.28
CA TYR A 35 53.10 23.63 16.99
C TYR A 35 53.41 22.97 18.34
N ALA A 36 52.65 22.05 18.83
CA ALA A 36 52.86 21.42 20.13
C ALA A 36 53.03 19.90 20.08
N GLY A 37 53.51 19.38 18.95
CA GLY A 37 53.72 17.91 18.82
C GLY A 37 52.45 17.06 18.86
N GLN A 38 51.28 17.61 19.15
CA GLN A 38 50.02 16.93 19.08
C GLN A 38 49.42 17.08 17.70
N LYS A 39 49.27 15.98 16.99
CA LYS A 39 48.61 15.92 15.69
C LYS A 39 47.15 16.30 15.82
N ARG A 40 46.77 17.49 15.39
CA ARG A 40 45.38 17.90 15.31
C ARG A 40 44.75 17.28 14.08
N ILE A 41 43.82 16.36 14.27
CA ILE A 41 43.07 15.74 13.18
C ILE A 41 41.96 16.71 12.77
N ARG A 42 42.10 17.37 11.62
CA ARG A 42 41.03 18.18 11.04
C ARG A 42 40.10 17.26 10.26
N LYS A 43 38.85 17.20 10.67
CA LYS A 43 37.78 16.55 9.89
C LYS A 43 37.19 17.56 8.92
N PHE A 44 37.23 17.23 7.63
CA PHE A 44 36.64 18.03 6.57
C PHE A 44 35.18 17.53 6.35
N TYR A 45 34.22 18.28 6.83
CA TYR A 45 32.80 17.94 6.69
C TYR A 45 32.21 18.29 5.31
N GLY A 46 32.88 19.15 4.52
CA GLY A 46 32.46 19.48 3.14
C GLY A 46 32.67 18.37 2.10
N LYS A 47 33.34 17.26 2.47
CA LYS A 47 33.59 16.10 1.62
C LYS A 47 33.17 14.79 2.32
N ILE A 48 32.13 14.85 3.11
CA ILE A 48 31.55 13.66 3.73
C ILE A 48 31.04 12.79 2.60
N ARG A 49 31.46 11.51 2.63
CA ARG A 49 30.98 10.52 1.68
C ARG A 49 29.48 10.34 1.92
N GLU A 50 28.67 10.47 0.90
CA GLU A 50 27.28 10.07 0.96
C GLU A 50 27.22 8.60 1.34
N VAL A 51 26.66 8.30 2.50
CA VAL A 51 26.50 6.93 3.03
C VAL A 51 25.21 6.33 2.53
N LEU A 52 24.18 7.16 2.38
CA LEU A 52 22.84 6.78 1.92
C LEU A 52 22.41 7.76 0.84
N GLU A 53 21.77 7.25 -0.19
CA GLU A 53 21.05 8.09 -1.14
C GLU A 53 19.85 8.75 -0.45
N MET A 54 19.49 9.94 -0.89
CA MET A 54 18.32 10.63 -0.37
C MET A 54 17.07 9.81 -0.71
N PRO A 55 16.28 9.38 0.28
CA PRO A 55 15.08 8.60 0.03
C PRO A 55 14.03 9.44 -0.72
N ASN A 56 13.17 8.79 -1.48
CA ASN A 56 12.03 9.44 -2.10
C ASN A 56 11.05 9.88 -1.00
N LEU A 57 10.88 11.19 -0.81
CA LEU A 57 10.07 11.77 0.27
C LEU A 57 8.57 11.48 0.13
N ILE A 58 8.10 11.18 -1.08
CA ILE A 58 6.70 10.85 -1.36
C ILE A 58 6.45 9.34 -1.50
N GLU A 59 7.48 8.52 -1.29
CA GLU A 59 7.37 7.05 -1.41
C GLU A 59 6.35 6.48 -0.43
N VAL A 60 6.29 7.00 0.79
CA VAL A 60 5.34 6.55 1.81
C VAL A 60 3.90 6.64 1.32
N GLN A 61 3.55 7.75 0.68
CA GLN A 61 2.19 7.97 0.15
C GLN A 61 1.92 7.09 -1.07
N LYS A 62 2.86 7.01 -2.01
CA LYS A 62 2.72 6.19 -3.21
C LYS A 62 2.65 4.70 -2.88
N SER A 63 3.59 4.19 -2.10
CA SER A 63 3.66 2.78 -1.77
C SER A 63 2.43 2.30 -0.99
N SER A 64 1.92 3.11 -0.05
CA SER A 64 0.71 2.76 0.71
C SER A 64 -0.54 2.72 -0.18
N TYR A 65 -0.65 3.64 -1.12
CA TYR A 65 -1.78 3.66 -2.05
C TYR A 65 -1.68 2.55 -3.10
N ASP A 66 -0.49 2.29 -3.62
CA ASP A 66 -0.23 1.17 -4.52
C ASP A 66 -0.52 -0.17 -3.83
N LEU A 67 -0.13 -0.33 -2.57
CA LEU A 67 -0.45 -1.52 -1.79
C LEU A 67 -1.97 -1.66 -1.60
N PHE A 68 -2.66 -0.56 -1.32
CA PHE A 68 -4.12 -0.55 -1.18
C PHE A 68 -4.83 -1.00 -2.45
N LEU A 69 -4.38 -0.53 -3.63
CA LEU A 69 -4.96 -0.91 -4.92
C LEU A 69 -4.53 -2.30 -5.39
N LYS A 70 -3.25 -2.65 -5.25
CA LYS A 70 -2.64 -3.90 -5.78
C LYS A 70 -2.95 -5.14 -4.96
N SER A 71 -3.47 -5.00 -3.79
CA SER A 71 -3.88 -6.13 -2.95
C SER A 71 -4.89 -7.09 -3.63
N GLY A 72 -5.29 -6.75 -4.86
CA GLY A 72 -6.11 -7.58 -5.75
C GLY A 72 -5.36 -8.46 -6.73
N ASP A 73 -4.10 -8.21 -7.00
CA ASP A 73 -3.30 -9.05 -7.90
C ASP A 73 -3.02 -10.41 -7.26
N GLN A 74 -3.33 -11.46 -8.01
CA GLN A 74 -3.28 -12.87 -7.54
C GLN A 74 -1.86 -13.33 -7.15
N ASP A 75 -0.83 -12.55 -7.49
CA ASP A 75 0.57 -12.93 -7.31
C ASP A 75 1.21 -12.42 -6.00
N THR A 76 0.50 -11.62 -5.19
CA THR A 76 1.02 -11.18 -3.88
C THR A 76 0.32 -11.91 -2.74
N PRO A 77 1.07 -12.62 -1.87
CA PRO A 77 0.52 -13.47 -0.81
C PRO A 77 0.02 -12.71 0.43
N LEU A 78 -0.18 -11.40 0.35
CA LEU A 78 -0.73 -10.62 1.45
C LEU A 78 -2.25 -10.76 1.48
N GLU A 79 -2.70 -11.88 2.02
CA GLU A 79 -4.12 -12.11 2.31
C GLU A 79 -4.60 -11.10 3.37
N GLY A 80 -5.67 -10.39 3.06
CA GLY A 80 -6.36 -9.53 4.03
C GLY A 80 -5.98 -8.05 4.02
N GLU A 81 -5.13 -7.60 3.12
CA GLU A 81 -4.77 -6.18 3.00
C GLU A 81 -5.45 -5.51 1.79
N GLY A 82 -5.61 -4.18 1.89
CA GLY A 82 -6.17 -3.34 0.83
C GLY A 82 -7.66 -3.54 0.56
N ILE A 83 -8.09 -3.19 -0.64
CA ILE A 83 -9.50 -3.28 -1.07
C ILE A 83 -10.01 -4.71 -0.98
N LYS A 84 -9.22 -5.69 -1.39
CA LYS A 84 -9.59 -7.11 -1.33
C LYS A 84 -9.86 -7.56 0.10
N GLY A 85 -8.99 -7.17 1.05
CA GLY A 85 -9.17 -7.50 2.46
C GLY A 85 -10.45 -6.92 3.05
N VAL A 86 -10.83 -5.70 2.64
CA VAL A 86 -12.09 -5.09 3.06
C VAL A 86 -13.29 -5.89 2.55
N PHE A 87 -13.30 -6.28 1.28
CA PHE A 87 -14.39 -7.13 0.75
C PHE A 87 -14.42 -8.49 1.43
N GLN A 88 -13.28 -9.14 1.61
CA GLN A 88 -13.21 -10.44 2.28
C GLN A 88 -13.66 -10.41 3.74
N SER A 89 -13.53 -9.27 4.42
CA SER A 89 -14.00 -9.11 5.80
C SER A 89 -15.52 -9.03 5.90
N VAL A 90 -16.19 -8.55 4.85
CA VAL A 90 -17.67 -8.40 4.81
C VAL A 90 -18.34 -9.62 4.19
N PHE A 91 -17.74 -10.17 3.14
CA PHE A 91 -18.27 -11.35 2.44
C PHE A 91 -17.62 -12.64 3.01
N PRO A 92 -18.37 -13.76 3.00
CA PRO A 92 -19.71 -13.97 2.44
C PRO A 92 -20.82 -13.44 3.35
N ILE A 93 -21.87 -12.91 2.73
CA ILE A 93 -23.10 -12.51 3.41
C ILE A 93 -24.09 -13.67 3.28
N LYS A 94 -24.56 -14.19 4.42
CA LYS A 94 -25.51 -15.30 4.47
C LYS A 94 -26.88 -14.79 4.88
N ASP A 95 -27.91 -15.38 4.27
CA ASP A 95 -29.28 -15.17 4.69
C ASP A 95 -29.56 -15.80 6.08
N PHE A 96 -30.58 -15.31 6.77
CA PHE A 96 -30.97 -15.82 8.09
C PHE A 96 -31.29 -17.34 8.08
N ASN A 97 -31.89 -17.84 7.03
CA ASN A 97 -32.18 -19.25 6.86
C ASN A 97 -31.03 -20.05 6.21
N GLU A 98 -29.92 -19.40 5.91
CA GLU A 98 -28.80 -19.98 5.16
C GLU A 98 -29.17 -20.63 3.82
N THR A 99 -30.29 -20.19 3.23
CA THR A 99 -30.74 -20.63 1.91
C THR A 99 -30.09 -19.90 0.77
N SER A 100 -29.49 -18.74 1.05
CA SER A 100 -28.80 -17.90 0.07
C SER A 100 -27.51 -17.38 0.62
N VAL A 101 -26.46 -17.40 -0.19
CA VAL A 101 -25.12 -16.89 0.15
C VAL A 101 -24.65 -15.97 -0.95
N LEU A 102 -24.25 -14.76 -0.58
CA LEU A 102 -23.65 -13.79 -1.48
C LEU A 102 -22.14 -13.78 -1.26
N GLU A 103 -21.40 -14.15 -2.28
CA GLU A 103 -19.93 -14.25 -2.26
C GLU A 103 -19.29 -13.15 -3.10
N PHE A 104 -18.13 -12.70 -2.65
CA PHE A 104 -17.24 -11.84 -3.42
C PHE A 104 -16.34 -12.70 -4.31
N VAL A 105 -16.28 -12.40 -5.60
CA VAL A 105 -15.41 -13.11 -6.56
C VAL A 105 -14.16 -12.31 -6.85
N LYS A 106 -14.32 -11.12 -7.40
CA LYS A 106 -13.22 -10.21 -7.77
C LYS A 106 -13.69 -8.76 -7.80
N TYR A 107 -12.74 -7.84 -7.82
CA TYR A 107 -13.01 -6.45 -8.16
C TYR A 107 -12.12 -6.01 -9.32
N GLU A 108 -12.59 -5.03 -10.04
CA GLU A 108 -11.87 -4.42 -11.17
C GLU A 108 -12.02 -2.89 -11.10
N LEU A 109 -10.90 -2.20 -11.34
CA LEU A 109 -10.90 -0.76 -11.55
C LEU A 109 -10.87 -0.53 -13.07
N GLU A 110 -11.88 0.14 -13.58
CA GLU A 110 -11.90 0.53 -14.99
C GLU A 110 -10.95 1.70 -15.26
N ALA A 111 -10.66 1.93 -16.52
CA ALA A 111 -9.89 3.10 -16.91
C ALA A 111 -10.65 4.40 -16.55
N PRO A 112 -9.96 5.44 -16.07
CA PRO A 112 -10.58 6.73 -15.78
C PRO A 112 -11.21 7.31 -17.05
N LYS A 113 -12.37 7.96 -16.89
CA LYS A 113 -13.12 8.56 -18.02
C LYS A 113 -12.42 9.79 -18.60
N PHE A 114 -11.71 10.53 -17.76
CA PHE A 114 -11.07 11.80 -18.12
C PHE A 114 -9.63 11.76 -17.66
N ASP A 115 -8.77 12.43 -18.40
CA ASP A 115 -7.36 12.60 -18.06
C ASP A 115 -7.19 13.67 -16.96
N VAL A 116 -6.00 13.71 -16.37
CA VAL A 116 -5.64 14.63 -15.27
C VAL A 116 -5.85 16.09 -15.66
N GLU A 117 -5.37 16.51 -16.84
CA GLU A 117 -5.51 17.88 -17.32
C GLU A 117 -6.97 18.25 -17.58
N GLU A 118 -7.74 17.32 -18.10
CA GLU A 118 -9.17 17.52 -18.35
C GLU A 118 -9.96 17.64 -17.05
N CYS A 119 -9.63 16.82 -16.04
CA CYS A 119 -10.25 16.93 -14.71
C CYS A 119 -9.96 18.27 -14.04
N GLN A 120 -8.75 18.81 -14.19
CA GLN A 120 -8.39 20.13 -13.66
C GLN A 120 -9.12 21.26 -14.38
N SER A 121 -9.26 21.17 -15.70
CA SER A 121 -9.91 22.24 -16.50
C SER A 121 -11.43 22.28 -16.34
N ARG A 122 -12.04 21.14 -16.02
CA ARG A 122 -13.51 20.99 -15.89
C ARG A 122 -14.00 20.90 -14.44
N ASP A 123 -13.13 21.11 -13.45
CA ASP A 123 -13.45 20.98 -12.03
C ASP A 123 -14.01 19.58 -11.65
N LEU A 124 -13.46 18.53 -12.27
CA LEU A 124 -13.84 17.14 -12.03
C LEU A 124 -12.86 16.45 -11.08
N THR A 125 -13.28 15.31 -10.55
CA THR A 125 -12.44 14.43 -9.74
C THR A 125 -11.80 13.35 -10.63
N TYR A 126 -10.48 13.20 -10.55
CA TYR A 126 -9.77 12.13 -11.22
C TYR A 126 -10.01 10.81 -10.50
N ALA A 127 -10.88 9.97 -11.05
CA ALA A 127 -11.30 8.72 -10.43
C ALA A 127 -11.53 7.62 -11.47
N ALA A 128 -11.42 6.38 -11.03
CA ALA A 128 -11.75 5.19 -11.80
C ALA A 128 -13.01 4.52 -11.25
N PRO A 129 -13.93 4.03 -12.09
CA PRO A 129 -15.07 3.25 -11.66
C PRO A 129 -14.61 1.93 -11.04
N LEU A 130 -15.12 1.63 -9.85
CA LEU A 130 -14.89 0.37 -9.16
C LEU A 130 -16.07 -0.57 -9.43
N LYS A 131 -15.80 -1.69 -10.08
CA LYS A 131 -16.74 -2.79 -10.30
C LYS A 131 -16.37 -3.98 -9.45
N VAL A 132 -17.37 -4.63 -8.90
CA VAL A 132 -17.21 -5.82 -8.08
C VAL A 132 -18.09 -6.93 -8.65
N THR A 133 -17.47 -8.07 -8.91
CA THR A 133 -18.18 -9.27 -9.34
C THR A 133 -18.66 -10.01 -8.09
N LEU A 134 -19.96 -10.10 -7.94
CA LEU A 134 -20.62 -10.80 -6.85
C LEU A 134 -21.31 -12.05 -7.39
N ARG A 135 -21.27 -13.11 -6.58
CA ARG A 135 -21.91 -14.39 -6.87
C ARG A 135 -22.96 -14.69 -5.81
N LEU A 136 -24.20 -14.84 -6.26
CA LEU A 136 -25.31 -15.29 -5.42
C LEU A 136 -25.51 -16.79 -5.64
N ILE A 137 -25.40 -17.56 -4.56
CA ILE A 137 -25.65 -18.98 -4.54
C ILE A 137 -26.95 -19.21 -3.77
N VAL A 138 -27.93 -19.85 -4.41
CA VAL A 138 -29.21 -20.22 -3.78
C VAL A 138 -29.20 -21.73 -3.55
N PHE A 139 -29.44 -22.12 -2.31
CA PHE A 139 -29.54 -23.54 -1.92
C PHE A 139 -31.00 -23.94 -1.78
N ASP A 140 -31.29 -25.17 -2.18
CA ASP A 140 -32.53 -25.88 -1.85
C ASP A 140 -32.21 -26.83 -0.69
N VAL A 141 -32.98 -26.70 0.37
CA VAL A 141 -32.81 -27.49 1.59
C VAL A 141 -33.91 -28.55 1.61
N ASP A 142 -33.54 -29.81 1.58
CA ASP A 142 -34.45 -30.92 1.71
C ASP A 142 -34.94 -31.01 3.16
N GLU A 143 -36.24 -30.92 3.38
CA GLU A 143 -36.88 -30.89 4.73
C GLU A 143 -36.65 -32.19 5.49
N ASP A 144 -36.54 -33.35 4.79
CA ASP A 144 -36.42 -34.64 5.42
C ASP A 144 -34.97 -35.00 5.83
N THR A 145 -34.00 -34.60 5.01
CA THR A 145 -32.59 -34.99 5.20
C THR A 145 -31.70 -33.83 5.68
N GLY A 146 -32.16 -32.58 5.58
CA GLY A 146 -31.39 -31.39 5.86
C GLY A 146 -30.23 -31.17 4.88
N ALA A 147 -30.19 -31.90 3.77
CA ALA A 147 -29.16 -31.80 2.76
C ALA A 147 -29.34 -30.51 1.94
N LYS A 148 -28.26 -29.71 1.80
CA LYS A 148 -28.25 -28.52 0.98
C LYS A 148 -27.75 -28.85 -0.43
N SER A 149 -28.63 -28.65 -1.42
CA SER A 149 -28.28 -28.74 -2.84
C SER A 149 -28.25 -27.34 -3.48
N VAL A 150 -27.35 -27.11 -4.42
CA VAL A 150 -27.30 -25.84 -5.13
C VAL A 150 -28.44 -25.80 -6.15
N LYS A 151 -29.37 -24.85 -5.97
CA LYS A 151 -30.49 -24.63 -6.86
C LYS A 151 -30.13 -23.72 -8.04
N ASP A 152 -29.45 -22.61 -7.76
CA ASP A 152 -29.10 -21.60 -8.77
C ASP A 152 -27.82 -20.85 -8.37
N ILE A 153 -27.06 -20.46 -9.36
CA ILE A 153 -25.87 -19.61 -9.20
C ILE A 153 -25.99 -18.45 -10.17
N LYS A 154 -26.02 -17.23 -9.63
CA LYS A 154 -26.03 -16.00 -10.42
C LYS A 154 -24.78 -15.18 -10.13
N GLU A 155 -24.09 -14.76 -11.19
CA GLU A 155 -22.91 -13.91 -11.10
C GLU A 155 -23.18 -12.61 -11.86
N GLN A 156 -22.86 -11.47 -11.24
CA GLN A 156 -23.12 -10.17 -11.82
C GLN A 156 -22.05 -9.18 -11.37
N ASP A 157 -21.64 -8.30 -12.30
CA ASP A 157 -20.80 -7.16 -12.01
C ASP A 157 -21.64 -6.00 -11.50
N VAL A 158 -21.29 -5.50 -10.33
CA VAL A 158 -21.97 -4.39 -9.66
C VAL A 158 -21.05 -3.18 -9.58
N PHE A 159 -21.54 -2.04 -10.03
CA PHE A 159 -20.84 -0.76 -9.84
C PHE A 159 -20.97 -0.33 -8.37
N MET A 160 -19.83 -0.15 -7.70
CA MET A 160 -19.79 0.23 -6.29
C MET A 160 -19.55 1.72 -6.08
N GLY A 161 -19.00 2.41 -7.06
CA GLY A 161 -18.68 3.83 -6.99
C GLY A 161 -17.40 4.18 -7.73
N ASP A 162 -17.01 5.44 -7.66
CA ASP A 162 -15.77 5.93 -8.26
C ASP A 162 -14.67 6.01 -7.19
N MET A 163 -13.53 5.40 -7.48
CA MET A 163 -12.35 5.42 -6.62
C MET A 163 -11.39 6.51 -7.08
N PRO A 164 -11.08 7.53 -6.26
CA PRO A 164 -10.10 8.54 -6.63
C PRO A 164 -8.73 7.92 -6.92
N LEU A 165 -8.10 8.32 -8.01
CA LEU A 165 -6.78 7.83 -8.40
C LEU A 165 -5.68 8.81 -8.00
N MET A 166 -4.54 8.27 -7.59
CA MET A 166 -3.34 9.06 -7.32
C MET A 166 -2.60 9.38 -8.61
N THR A 167 -2.17 10.63 -8.76
CA THR A 167 -1.33 11.05 -9.87
C THR A 167 0.11 10.54 -9.68
N PRO A 168 0.96 10.54 -10.74
CA PRO A 168 2.37 10.18 -10.61
C PRO A 168 3.14 11.03 -9.58
N ASN A 169 2.66 12.23 -9.27
CA ASN A 169 3.24 13.13 -8.27
C ASN A 169 2.83 12.80 -6.82
N GLY A 170 1.99 11.80 -6.60
CA GLY A 170 1.48 11.44 -5.27
C GLY A 170 0.34 12.32 -4.77
N THR A 171 -0.35 13.01 -5.67
CA THR A 171 -1.47 13.91 -5.39
C THR A 171 -2.79 13.32 -5.88
N PHE A 172 -3.91 13.86 -5.36
CA PHE A 172 -5.26 13.56 -5.83
C PHE A 172 -5.89 14.81 -6.42
N ILE A 173 -6.68 14.65 -7.47
CA ILE A 173 -7.46 15.75 -8.05
C ILE A 173 -8.90 15.58 -7.63
N VAL A 174 -9.36 16.50 -6.81
CA VAL A 174 -10.73 16.53 -6.28
C VAL A 174 -11.39 17.85 -6.66
N ASN A 175 -12.46 17.79 -7.46
CA ASN A 175 -13.15 18.97 -7.96
C ASN A 175 -12.18 19.97 -8.63
N GLY A 176 -11.29 19.48 -9.48
CA GLY A 176 -10.31 20.29 -10.20
C GLY A 176 -9.11 20.78 -9.37
N THR A 177 -9.16 20.65 -8.05
CA THR A 177 -8.06 21.05 -7.17
C THR A 177 -7.14 19.90 -6.84
N GLU A 178 -5.84 20.14 -6.95
CA GLU A 178 -4.82 19.18 -6.55
C GLU A 178 -4.66 19.17 -5.04
N ARG A 179 -4.79 17.98 -4.44
CA ARG A 179 -4.75 17.79 -2.98
C ARG A 179 -3.78 16.68 -2.63
N VAL A 180 -3.16 16.81 -1.47
CA VAL A 180 -2.23 15.82 -0.90
C VAL A 180 -2.77 15.34 0.43
N ILE A 181 -2.70 14.02 0.66
CA ILE A 181 -3.00 13.44 1.96
C ILE A 181 -1.74 13.54 2.82
N VAL A 182 -1.81 14.33 3.88
CA VAL A 182 -0.69 14.54 4.80
C VAL A 182 -0.75 13.49 5.90
N SER A 183 0.38 12.82 6.15
CA SER A 183 0.49 11.88 7.26
C SER A 183 0.33 12.61 8.59
N GLN A 184 -0.60 12.14 9.41
CA GLN A 184 -0.87 12.71 10.72
C GLN A 184 -0.11 11.94 11.80
N MET A 185 0.62 12.67 12.65
CA MET A 185 1.29 12.09 13.80
C MET A 185 0.27 11.76 14.89
N HIS A 186 0.34 10.57 15.41
CA HIS A 186 -0.47 10.14 16.55
C HIS A 186 0.39 9.38 17.55
N ARG A 187 -0.12 9.23 18.77
CA ARG A 187 0.56 8.43 19.79
C ARG A 187 0.54 6.95 19.37
N SER A 188 1.67 6.26 19.54
CA SER A 188 1.76 4.84 19.20
C SER A 188 0.76 4.01 19.97
N PRO A 189 0.17 2.98 19.36
CA PRO A 189 -0.62 2.00 20.11
C PRO A 189 0.20 1.37 21.24
N GLY A 190 -0.44 1.14 22.39
CA GLY A 190 0.23 0.58 23.55
C GLY A 190 -0.35 1.07 24.85
N VAL A 191 0.35 0.81 25.96
CA VAL A 191 -0.04 1.18 27.31
C VAL A 191 0.91 2.25 27.83
N PHE A 192 0.33 3.35 28.30
CA PHE A 192 1.07 4.48 28.89
C PHE A 192 0.65 4.64 30.35
N PHE A 193 1.64 4.72 31.23
CA PHE A 193 1.43 4.96 32.63
C PHE A 193 1.78 6.39 32.96
N ASP A 194 0.93 7.04 33.75
CA ASP A 194 1.11 8.43 34.19
C ASP A 194 0.69 8.58 35.64
N HIS A 195 1.08 9.67 36.27
CA HIS A 195 0.65 10.03 37.61
C HIS A 195 0.46 11.55 37.74
N ASP A 196 -0.41 11.96 38.65
CA ASP A 196 -0.83 13.35 38.84
C ASP A 196 0.14 14.18 39.72
N LYS A 197 1.22 13.60 40.22
CA LYS A 197 2.17 14.22 41.18
C LYS A 197 1.50 14.75 42.44
N GLY A 198 0.38 14.16 42.85
CA GLY A 198 -0.36 14.52 44.07
C GLY A 198 -1.15 15.83 43.94
N LYS A 199 -1.40 16.34 42.75
CA LYS A 199 -2.14 17.62 42.54
C LYS A 199 -3.64 17.48 42.64
N THR A 200 -4.19 16.31 42.28
CA THR A 200 -5.63 16.10 42.14
C THR A 200 -6.32 15.78 43.47
N HIS A 201 -5.60 15.19 44.43
CA HIS A 201 -6.16 14.80 45.73
C HIS A 201 -5.71 15.71 46.85
N SER A 202 -6.64 16.16 47.70
CA SER A 202 -6.37 17.09 48.83
C SER A 202 -5.35 16.55 49.85
N SER A 203 -5.23 15.22 49.99
CA SER A 203 -4.27 14.57 50.87
C SER A 203 -2.88 14.38 50.28
N GLY A 204 -2.62 14.88 49.06
CA GLY A 204 -1.34 14.72 48.36
C GLY A 204 -1.00 13.30 47.89
N LYS A 205 -1.97 12.37 47.91
CA LYS A 205 -1.77 10.99 47.46
C LYS A 205 -1.54 10.99 45.90
N LEU A 206 -0.59 10.17 45.45
CA LEU A 206 -0.33 9.94 44.04
C LEU A 206 -1.45 9.10 43.45
N LEU A 207 -2.12 9.65 42.45
CA LEU A 207 -3.08 8.92 41.65
C LEU A 207 -2.37 8.46 40.35
N PHE A 208 -2.38 7.14 40.13
CA PHE A 208 -1.80 6.54 38.96
C PHE A 208 -2.88 6.33 37.92
N ALA A 209 -2.58 6.68 36.66
CA ALA A 209 -3.44 6.48 35.53
C ALA A 209 -2.78 5.55 34.51
N CYS A 210 -3.57 4.70 33.91
CA CYS A 210 -3.16 3.85 32.80
C CYS A 210 -4.01 4.21 31.57
N ARG A 211 -3.35 4.55 30.47
CA ARG A 211 -4.03 4.83 29.21
C ARG A 211 -3.68 3.75 28.20
N ILE A 212 -4.69 3.04 27.75
CA ILE A 212 -4.57 2.01 26.72
C ILE A 212 -5.01 2.63 25.41
N ILE A 213 -4.12 2.60 24.40
CA ILE A 213 -4.40 3.06 23.04
C ILE A 213 -4.41 1.81 22.18
N PRO A 214 -5.57 1.38 21.66
CA PRO A 214 -5.67 0.23 20.77
C PRO A 214 -5.09 0.54 19.39
N TYR A 215 -4.87 -0.51 18.60
CA TYR A 215 -4.57 -0.42 17.18
C TYR A 215 -5.77 0.06 16.39
#